data_1c8155887fad87b9173e20cd68225785
#
_entry.id   1c8155887fad87b9173e20cd68225785
#
_cell.length_a   1.000
_cell.length_b   1.000
_cell.length_c   1.000
_cell.angle_alpha   90.00
_cell.angle_beta   90.00
_cell.angle_gamma   90.00
#
_symmetry.space_group_name_H-M   'P 1'
#
loop_
_entity.id
_entity.type
_entity.pdbx_description
1 polymer ?
#
loop_
_entity_poly.entity_id
_entity_poly.type
_entity_poly.pdbx_seq_one_letter_code
_entity_poly.pdbx_strand_id
1 'polypeptide(L)' 'MIVKVIEVIASSETSFDDAIKNCLSEVSKTVHNIDSIYVKDFKVHVKDNKLSSYGVICKVSFRVDEQ' A
#
# COMPACT_ATOMS: atom_id res chain seq x y z
N MET A 1 -15.29 6.89 17.46
CA MET A 1 -14.64 6.81 16.15
C MET A 1 -14.27 5.35 15.88
N ILE A 2 -14.52 4.91 14.67
CA ILE A 2 -14.18 3.55 14.29
C ILE A 2 -13.11 3.61 13.21
N VAL A 3 -12.08 2.81 13.38
CA VAL A 3 -11.00 2.70 12.41
C VAL A 3 -10.99 1.27 11.90
N LYS A 4 -11.00 1.13 10.60
CA LYS A 4 -10.87 -0.18 9.96
C LYS A 4 -9.54 -0.26 9.25
N VAL A 5 -9.07 -1.48 9.06
CA VAL A 5 -7.80 -1.73 8.40
C VAL A 5 -8.02 -2.74 7.30
N ILE A 6 -7.48 -2.43 6.13
CA ILE A 6 -7.45 -3.41 5.04
C ILE A 6 -6.00 -3.67 4.66
N GLU A 7 -5.74 -4.87 4.21
CA GLU A 7 -4.39 -5.27 3.82
C GLU A 7 -4.32 -5.28 2.30
N VAL A 8 -3.31 -4.62 1.75
CA VAL A 8 -3.18 -4.41 0.32
C VAL A 8 -1.74 -4.71 -0.10
N ILE A 9 -1.59 -5.38 -1.23
CA ILE A 9 -0.27 -5.62 -1.81
C ILE A 9 -0.15 -4.72 -3.03
N ALA A 10 0.94 -3.94 -3.07
CA ALA A 10 1.20 -3.07 -4.20
C ALA A 10 2.64 -3.23 -4.65
N SER A 11 2.90 -2.87 -5.88
CA SER A 11 4.25 -3.02 -6.43
C SER A 11 4.57 -1.87 -7.36
N SER A 12 5.85 -1.77 -7.69
CA SER A 12 6.37 -0.77 -8.60
C SER A 12 7.65 -1.31 -9.22
N GLU A 13 7.91 -0.91 -10.44
CA GLU A 13 9.18 -1.25 -11.07
C GLU A 13 10.26 -0.23 -10.75
N THR A 14 9.91 0.80 -10.02
CA THR A 14 10.80 1.93 -9.77
C THR A 14 11.41 1.93 -8.37
N SER A 15 10.57 1.84 -7.34
CA SER A 15 11.06 1.96 -5.96
C SER A 15 9.99 1.52 -4.97
N PHE A 16 10.41 1.34 -3.72
CA PHE A 16 9.45 1.07 -2.64
C PHE A 16 8.55 2.28 -2.40
N ASP A 17 9.13 3.49 -2.46
CA ASP A 17 8.32 4.70 -2.29
C ASP A 17 7.21 4.76 -3.33
N ASP A 18 7.56 4.43 -4.57
CA ASP A 18 6.58 4.44 -5.64
C ASP A 18 5.52 3.36 -5.43
N ALA A 19 5.92 2.20 -4.91
CA ALA A 19 4.95 1.15 -4.61
C ALA A 19 3.95 1.61 -3.56
N ILE A 20 4.41 2.34 -2.54
CA ILE A 20 3.52 2.87 -1.51
C ILE A 20 2.59 3.91 -2.11
N LYS A 21 3.08 4.77 -2.98
CA LYS A 21 2.24 5.75 -3.66
C LYS A 21 1.19 5.07 -4.52
N ASN A 22 1.56 3.99 -5.19
CA ASN A 22 0.61 3.22 -5.98
C ASN A 22 -0.49 2.64 -5.10
N CYS A 23 -0.11 2.16 -3.92
CA CYS A 23 -1.07 1.64 -2.96
C CYS A 23 -2.08 2.72 -2.58
N LEU A 24 -1.60 3.90 -2.19
CA LEU A 24 -2.48 4.98 -1.80
C LEU A 24 -3.38 5.42 -2.95
N SER A 25 -2.82 5.54 -4.13
CA SER A 25 -3.56 5.96 -5.30
C SER A 25 -4.72 5.01 -5.60
N GLU A 26 -4.45 3.70 -5.54
CA GLU A 26 -5.48 2.72 -5.86
C GLU A 26 -6.55 2.66 -4.77
N VAL A 27 -6.12 2.62 -3.51
CA VAL A 27 -7.08 2.48 -2.41
C VAL A 27 -7.96 3.72 -2.30
N SER A 28 -7.39 4.90 -2.56
CA SER A 28 -8.16 6.13 -2.41
C SER A 28 -9.25 6.28 -3.46
N LYS A 29 -9.26 5.45 -4.48
CA LYS A 29 -10.35 5.48 -5.46
C LYS A 29 -11.67 5.01 -4.86
N THR A 30 -11.62 4.13 -3.87
CA THR A 30 -12.83 3.55 -3.30
C THR A 30 -12.95 3.74 -1.79
N VAL A 31 -11.85 4.10 -1.11
CA VAL A 31 -11.86 4.25 0.34
C VAL A 31 -11.58 5.70 0.68
N HIS A 32 -12.41 6.26 1.53
CA HIS A 32 -12.28 7.64 1.97
C HIS A 32 -11.77 7.70 3.41
N ASN A 33 -11.27 8.86 3.80
CA ASN A 33 -10.83 9.11 5.17
C ASN A 33 -9.67 8.21 5.57
N ILE A 34 -8.76 7.99 4.61
CA ILE A 34 -7.57 7.21 4.90
C ILE A 34 -6.75 7.96 5.95
N ASP A 35 -6.37 7.25 6.99
CA ASP A 35 -5.65 7.83 8.12
C ASP A 35 -4.15 7.58 8.02
N SER A 36 -3.78 6.34 7.75
CA SER A 36 -2.37 5.98 7.73
C SER A 36 -2.15 4.70 6.96
N ILE A 37 -0.91 4.51 6.56
CA ILE A 37 -0.48 3.28 5.92
C ILE A 37 0.69 2.72 6.72
N TYR A 38 0.54 1.50 7.18
CA TYR A 38 1.60 0.79 7.87
C TYR A 38 2.18 -0.22 6.89
N VAL A 39 3.46 -0.10 6.57
CA VAL A 39 4.11 -1.04 5.67
C VAL A 39 4.56 -2.22 6.48
N LYS A 40 3.91 -3.34 6.26
CA LYS A 40 4.14 -4.55 7.03
C LYS A 40 5.40 -5.27 6.56
N ASP A 41 5.55 -5.39 5.26
CA ASP A 41 6.67 -6.12 4.67
C ASP A 41 7.10 -5.51 3.36
N PHE A 42 8.36 -5.68 3.05
CA PHE A 42 8.95 -5.28 1.78
C PHE A 42 9.44 -6.53 1.07
N LYS A 43 9.33 -6.53 -0.24
CA LYS A 43 9.79 -7.65 -1.04
C LYS A 43 10.30 -7.14 -2.37
N VAL A 44 11.38 -7.73 -2.86
CA VAL A 44 11.83 -7.45 -4.20
C VAL A 44 11.76 -8.72 -5.02
N HIS A 45 11.39 -8.56 -6.27
CA HIS A 45 11.43 -9.66 -7.23
C HIS A 45 12.70 -9.54 -8.05
N VAL A 46 13.31 -10.68 -8.29
CA VAL A 46 14.55 -10.74 -9.02
C VAL A 46 14.31 -11.51 -10.32
N LYS A 47 14.80 -10.98 -11.41
CA LYS A 47 14.71 -11.64 -12.71
C LYS A 47 16.06 -11.48 -13.40
N ASP A 48 16.63 -12.60 -13.84
CA ASP A 48 17.92 -12.62 -14.51
C ASP A 48 18.99 -11.92 -13.66
N ASN A 49 19.00 -12.22 -12.36
CA ASN A 49 19.96 -11.68 -11.39
C ASN A 49 19.91 -10.15 -11.26
N LYS A 50 18.77 -9.56 -11.61
CA LYS A 50 18.57 -8.11 -11.48
C LYS A 50 17.27 -7.85 -10.76
N LEU A 51 17.21 -6.74 -10.04
CA LEU A 51 15.98 -6.34 -9.39
C LEU A 51 14.95 -6.00 -10.44
N SER A 52 13.81 -6.66 -10.36
CA SER A 52 12.74 -6.52 -11.35
C SER A 52 11.63 -5.60 -10.85
N SER A 53 11.19 -5.81 -9.62
CA SER A 53 10.12 -4.98 -9.08
C SER A 53 10.21 -4.95 -7.57
N TYR A 54 9.54 -3.95 -6.99
CA TYR A 54 9.53 -3.69 -5.57
C TYR A 54 8.11 -3.88 -5.07
N GLY A 55 7.92 -4.74 -4.09
CA GLY A 55 6.61 -5.02 -3.56
C GLY A 55 6.48 -4.58 -2.12
N VAL A 56 5.29 -4.13 -1.73
CA VAL A 56 5.01 -3.79 -0.34
C VAL A 56 3.69 -4.42 0.06
N ILE A 57 3.64 -4.89 1.30
CA ILE A 57 2.40 -5.32 1.92
C ILE A 57 2.03 -4.24 2.91
N CYS A 58 0.90 -3.60 2.68
CA CYS A 58 0.49 -2.43 3.45
C CYS A 58 -0.79 -2.71 4.21
N LYS A 59 -0.85 -2.19 5.41
CA LYS A 59 -2.11 -2.14 6.16
C LYS A 59 -2.57 -0.70 6.14
N VAL A 60 -3.70 -0.47 5.48
CA VAL A 60 -4.25 0.86 5.31
C VAL A 60 -5.35 1.06 6.33
N SER A 61 -5.19 2.07 7.18
CA SER A 61 -6.18 2.42 8.20
C SER A 61 -7.04 3.55 7.69
N PHE A 62 -8.33 3.46 7.92
CA PHE A 62 -9.22 4.54 7.54
C PHE A 62 -10.34 4.66 8.56
N ARG A 63 -10.84 5.88 8.70
CA ARG A 63 -11.90 6.15 9.66
C ARG A 63 -13.24 5.92 9.02
N VAL A 64 -14.11 5.26 9.77
CA VAL A 64 -15.48 5.03 9.35
C VAL A 64 -16.33 6.00 10.16
N ASP A 65 -16.73 7.09 9.53
CA ASP A 65 -17.53 8.10 10.20
C ASP A 65 -18.95 7.91 9.79
N GLU A 66 -19.78 8.02 10.76
CA GLU A 66 -21.11 7.92 10.46
C GLU A 66 -21.72 9.21 10.41
N GLN A 67 -21.42 10.13 10.63
CA GLN A 67 -22.01 11.26 10.75
C GLN A 67 -22.58 12.01 10.06
#